data_b8123744c4233ef137f337be40925026
#
_entry.id   b8123744c4233ef137f337be40925026
#
_cell.length_a   1.000
_cell.length_b   1.000
_cell.length_c   1.000
_cell.angle_alpha   90.00
_cell.angle_beta   90.00
_cell.angle_gamma   90.00
#
_symmetry.space_group_name_H-M   'P 1'
#
loop_
_entity.id
_entity.type
_entity.pdbx_description
1 polymer ?
#
loop_
_entity_poly.entity_id
_entity_poly.type
_entity_poly.pdbx_seq_one_letter_code
_entity_poly.pdbx_strand_id
1 'polypeptide(L)'
;MENKVNIAVTGIGSLIGQAVIKSIQRSDLKDKINIIGFDYFNDTVGGFWVDEKYILPDILKPEITHEEWVSVIIKIVIEKQVKLLFVGVDFELPIFAKYKEEIERNTGAIVMVSSSDVIEIADDKFLTYEFLKQNALLHPQTYLPNDLDYDNLNFPLIVKPRKGARSIGVHKVNSLHHDLDIKEFLK
;
A
#
# COMPACT_ATOMS: atom_id res chain seq x y z
N MET A 1 -22.95 29.18 2.85
CA MET A 1 -22.31 28.07 2.17
C MET A 1 -21.96 27.06 3.26
N GLU A 2 -22.44 25.83 3.18
CA GLU A 2 -22.02 24.79 4.14
C GLU A 2 -20.50 24.59 4.02
N ASN A 3 -19.79 24.55 5.15
CA ASN A 3 -18.36 24.28 5.14
C ASN A 3 -18.12 22.85 4.65
N LYS A 4 -17.40 22.71 3.54
CA LYS A 4 -16.98 21.39 3.04
C LYS A 4 -16.01 20.72 4.01
N VAL A 5 -16.05 19.39 4.05
CA VAL A 5 -15.11 18.57 4.83
C VAL A 5 -13.85 18.31 4.00
N ASN A 6 -12.69 18.63 4.54
CA ASN A 6 -11.42 18.32 3.88
C ASN A 6 -11.03 16.88 4.17
N ILE A 7 -10.75 16.12 3.13
CA ILE A 7 -10.19 14.78 3.20
C ILE A 7 -8.88 14.73 2.41
N ALA A 8 -7.95 13.90 2.86
CA ALA A 8 -6.68 13.70 2.16
C ALA A 8 -6.65 12.34 1.45
N VAL A 9 -5.98 12.29 0.30
CA VAL A 9 -5.71 11.07 -0.45
C VAL A 9 -4.25 11.08 -0.85
N THR A 10 -3.49 10.04 -0.46
CA THR A 10 -2.08 9.89 -0.89
C THR A 10 -1.99 9.19 -2.24
N GLY A 11 -0.85 9.34 -2.92
CA GLY A 11 -0.60 8.70 -4.20
C GLY A 11 -1.69 8.97 -5.23
N ILE A 12 -2.11 10.22 -5.39
CA ILE A 12 -3.23 10.58 -6.28
C ILE A 12 -2.99 10.21 -7.75
N GLY A 13 -1.73 10.00 -8.16
CA GLY A 13 -1.37 9.46 -9.47
C GLY A 13 -1.48 7.93 -9.58
N SER A 14 -1.58 7.21 -8.46
CA SER A 14 -1.73 5.75 -8.43
C SER A 14 -3.13 5.31 -8.84
N LEU A 15 -3.28 4.01 -9.18
CA LEU A 15 -4.61 3.43 -9.46
C LEU A 15 -5.54 3.52 -8.25
N ILE A 16 -5.03 3.29 -7.04
CA ILE A 16 -5.82 3.31 -5.80
C ILE A 16 -6.23 4.74 -5.47
N GLY A 17 -5.29 5.70 -5.47
CA GLY A 17 -5.59 7.10 -5.23
C GLY A 17 -6.63 7.66 -6.22
N GLN A 18 -6.47 7.35 -7.52
CA GLN A 18 -7.45 7.71 -8.54
C GLN A 18 -8.82 7.06 -8.30
N ALA A 19 -8.85 5.79 -7.86
CA ALA A 19 -10.11 5.10 -7.57
C ALA A 19 -10.85 5.75 -6.40
N VAL A 20 -10.15 6.13 -5.33
CA VAL A 20 -10.72 6.86 -4.19
C VAL A 20 -11.30 8.20 -4.64
N ILE A 21 -10.51 9.02 -5.36
CA ILE A 21 -10.97 10.33 -5.88
C ILE A 21 -12.22 10.17 -6.73
N LYS A 22 -12.22 9.26 -7.70
CA LYS A 22 -13.36 9.01 -8.59
C LYS A 22 -14.59 8.52 -7.82
N SER A 23 -14.40 7.70 -6.79
CA SER A 23 -15.50 7.23 -5.95
C SER A 23 -16.17 8.38 -5.20
N ILE A 24 -15.37 9.31 -4.64
CA ILE A 24 -15.89 10.50 -3.97
C ILE A 24 -16.63 11.40 -4.96
N GLN A 25 -16.04 11.68 -6.13
CA GLN A 25 -16.64 12.54 -7.17
C GLN A 25 -17.94 11.96 -7.74
N ARG A 26 -18.17 10.66 -7.67
CA ARG A 26 -19.39 9.97 -8.10
C ARG A 26 -20.42 9.79 -7.00
N SER A 27 -20.05 10.09 -5.75
CA SER A 27 -20.96 9.97 -4.60
C SER A 27 -21.85 11.18 -4.43
N ASP A 28 -22.90 11.04 -3.63
CA ASP A 28 -23.79 12.14 -3.22
C ASP A 28 -23.09 13.14 -2.27
N LEU A 29 -21.86 12.84 -1.87
CA LEU A 29 -21.04 13.69 -1.01
C LEU A 29 -20.09 14.62 -1.76
N LYS A 30 -19.98 14.51 -3.08
CA LYS A 30 -19.02 15.26 -3.92
C LYS A 30 -18.99 16.77 -3.64
N ASP A 31 -20.17 17.36 -3.44
CA ASP A 31 -20.31 18.80 -3.22
C ASP A 31 -20.05 19.22 -1.76
N LYS A 32 -19.91 18.24 -0.85
CA LYS A 32 -19.66 18.44 0.58
C LYS A 32 -18.20 18.16 0.97
N ILE A 33 -17.36 17.74 0.03
CA ILE A 33 -15.97 17.32 0.27
C ILE A 33 -15.03 18.18 -0.56
N ASN A 34 -13.91 18.61 0.06
CA ASN A 34 -12.72 19.06 -0.64
C ASN A 34 -11.67 17.95 -0.54
N ILE A 35 -11.02 17.64 -1.65
CA ILE A 35 -9.99 16.61 -1.73
C ILE A 35 -8.61 17.27 -1.72
N ILE A 36 -7.80 16.94 -0.70
CA ILE A 36 -6.40 17.34 -0.58
C ILE A 36 -5.55 16.18 -1.09
N GLY A 37 -4.91 16.35 -2.22
CA GLY A 37 -4.10 15.30 -2.85
C GLY A 37 -2.65 15.35 -2.39
N PHE A 38 -2.05 14.19 -2.08
CA PHE A 38 -0.63 14.04 -1.85
C PHE A 38 -0.01 13.15 -2.93
N ASP A 39 1.14 13.54 -3.45
CA ASP A 39 1.89 12.75 -4.42
C ASP A 39 3.40 13.00 -4.29
N TYR A 40 4.18 12.17 -4.96
CA TYR A 40 5.64 12.33 -5.09
C TYR A 40 6.03 13.07 -6.37
N PHE A 41 5.10 13.16 -7.33
CA PHE A 41 5.32 13.75 -8.64
C PHE A 41 4.37 14.93 -8.87
N ASN A 42 4.90 15.98 -9.50
CA ASN A 42 4.11 17.17 -9.78
C ASN A 42 3.06 16.93 -10.88
N ASP A 43 3.40 16.14 -11.89
CA ASP A 43 2.58 15.98 -13.08
C ASP A 43 1.90 14.60 -13.10
N THR A 44 0.88 14.45 -12.26
CA THR A 44 0.05 13.24 -12.20
C THR A 44 -1.39 13.53 -12.56
N VAL A 45 -2.07 12.56 -13.18
CA VAL A 45 -3.47 12.69 -13.61
C VAL A 45 -4.39 13.04 -12.44
N GLY A 46 -4.19 12.42 -11.28
CA GLY A 46 -4.99 12.71 -10.09
C GLY A 46 -4.85 14.15 -9.59
N GLY A 47 -3.72 14.81 -9.90
CA GLY A 47 -3.51 16.22 -9.56
C GLY A 47 -4.49 17.18 -10.20
N PHE A 48 -5.13 16.81 -11.30
CA PHE A 48 -6.19 17.60 -11.96
C PHE A 48 -7.60 17.37 -11.39
N TRP A 49 -7.73 16.40 -10.47
CA TRP A 49 -9.04 16.00 -9.93
C TRP A 49 -9.23 16.34 -8.46
N VAL A 50 -8.24 16.97 -7.86
CA VAL A 50 -8.25 17.38 -6.44
C VAL A 50 -8.36 18.90 -6.31
N ASP A 51 -8.84 19.38 -5.17
CA ASP A 51 -9.00 20.81 -4.91
C ASP A 51 -7.66 21.49 -4.59
N GLU A 52 -6.77 20.77 -3.87
CA GLU A 52 -5.41 21.21 -3.57
C GLU A 52 -4.45 20.01 -3.68
N LYS A 53 -3.18 20.27 -4.02
CA LYS A 53 -2.16 19.24 -4.17
C LYS A 53 -0.87 19.61 -3.42
N TYR A 54 -0.27 18.62 -2.77
CA TYR A 54 1.01 18.71 -2.06
C TYR A 54 1.97 17.64 -2.56
N ILE A 55 3.21 18.05 -2.79
CA ILE A 55 4.28 17.12 -3.15
C ILE A 55 5.02 16.72 -1.87
N LEU A 56 5.00 15.42 -1.59
CA LEU A 56 5.69 14.84 -0.44
C LEU A 56 7.17 14.58 -0.73
N PRO A 57 8.02 14.61 0.29
CA PRO A 57 9.37 14.05 0.18
C PRO A 57 9.29 12.58 -0.26
N ASP A 58 10.22 12.15 -1.11
CA ASP A 58 10.23 10.77 -1.61
C ASP A 58 10.71 9.81 -0.50
N ILE A 59 9.76 9.12 0.12
CA ILE A 59 10.00 8.19 1.24
C ILE A 59 10.83 6.96 0.85
N LEU A 60 10.98 6.68 -0.44
CA LEU A 60 11.84 5.60 -0.91
C LEU A 60 13.32 6.00 -0.96
N LYS A 61 13.64 7.27 -0.74
CA LYS A 61 15.02 7.75 -0.66
C LYS A 61 15.58 7.51 0.74
N PRO A 62 16.81 6.97 0.84
CA PRO A 62 17.41 6.62 2.13
C PRO A 62 17.69 7.81 3.04
N GLU A 63 17.77 9.02 2.51
CA GLU A 63 17.95 10.25 3.29
C GLU A 63 16.69 10.76 3.96
N ILE A 64 15.50 10.24 3.60
CA ILE A 64 14.22 10.64 4.19
C ILE A 64 13.83 9.62 5.26
N THR A 65 13.78 10.04 6.51
CA THR A 65 13.31 9.19 7.60
C THR A 65 11.77 9.12 7.63
N HIS A 66 11.24 8.04 8.19
CA HIS A 66 9.79 7.89 8.37
C HIS A 66 9.22 8.99 9.28
N GLU A 67 9.97 9.36 10.32
CA GLU A 67 9.62 10.41 11.28
C GLU A 67 9.50 11.79 10.60
N GLU A 68 10.47 12.15 9.77
CA GLU A 68 10.44 13.40 9.00
C GLU A 68 9.26 13.43 8.03
N TRP A 69 9.05 12.32 7.31
CA TRP A 69 7.96 12.18 6.37
C TRP A 69 6.59 12.32 7.05
N VAL A 70 6.38 11.64 8.16
CA VAL A 70 5.15 11.71 8.96
C VAL A 70 4.94 13.13 9.51
N SER A 71 6.00 13.82 9.94
CA SER A 71 5.92 15.20 10.40
C SER A 71 5.40 16.15 9.32
N VAL A 72 5.81 15.95 8.05
CA VAL A 72 5.28 16.72 6.91
C VAL A 72 3.79 16.45 6.73
N ILE A 73 3.36 15.18 6.80
CA ILE A 73 1.93 14.81 6.72
C ILE A 73 1.13 15.49 7.83
N ILE A 74 1.56 15.36 9.08
CA ILE A 74 0.88 15.95 10.25
C ILE A 74 0.72 17.47 10.05
N LYS A 75 1.79 18.15 9.63
CA LYS A 75 1.74 19.61 9.39
C LYS A 75 0.67 19.99 8.37
N ILE A 76 0.62 19.30 7.23
CA ILE A 76 -0.38 19.62 6.18
C ILE A 76 -1.78 19.25 6.65
N VAL A 77 -1.96 18.10 7.31
CA VAL A 77 -3.25 17.65 7.83
C VAL A 77 -3.83 18.64 8.84
N ILE A 78 -3.00 19.21 9.74
CA ILE A 78 -3.39 20.27 10.67
C ILE A 78 -3.74 21.55 9.92
N GLU A 79 -2.85 22.05 9.07
CA GLU A 79 -3.03 23.30 8.31
C GLU A 79 -4.33 23.27 7.50
N LYS A 80 -4.61 22.15 6.86
CA LYS A 80 -5.79 21.96 6.02
C LYS A 80 -7.01 21.43 6.77
N GLN A 81 -6.92 21.24 8.07
CA GLN A 81 -8.02 20.73 8.90
C GLN A 81 -8.64 19.43 8.32
N VAL A 82 -7.80 18.54 7.80
CA VAL A 82 -8.22 17.26 7.22
C VAL A 82 -8.92 16.42 8.30
N LYS A 83 -10.03 15.77 7.93
CA LYS A 83 -10.80 14.89 8.84
C LYS A 83 -10.60 13.41 8.56
N LEU A 84 -10.21 13.06 7.35
CA LEU A 84 -10.02 11.68 6.93
C LEU A 84 -8.87 11.61 5.92
N LEU A 85 -7.97 10.64 6.11
CA LEU A 85 -6.83 10.40 5.24
C LEU A 85 -6.92 8.98 4.65
N PHE A 86 -6.96 8.88 3.32
CA PHE A 86 -6.88 7.64 2.57
C PHE A 86 -5.47 7.39 2.06
N VAL A 87 -4.98 6.17 2.27
CA VAL A 87 -3.66 5.73 1.79
C VAL A 87 -3.82 5.10 0.41
N GLY A 88 -3.20 5.69 -0.59
CA GLY A 88 -3.33 5.29 -2.00
C GLY A 88 -2.12 4.55 -2.58
N VAL A 89 -1.08 4.26 -1.79
CA VAL A 89 0.14 3.59 -2.27
C VAL A 89 0.59 2.50 -1.30
N ASP A 90 0.95 1.34 -1.83
CA ASP A 90 1.26 0.14 -1.06
C ASP A 90 2.41 0.35 -0.08
N PHE A 91 3.51 0.98 -0.51
CA PHE A 91 4.70 1.18 0.32
C PHE A 91 4.51 2.19 1.46
N GLU A 92 3.43 2.97 1.45
CA GLU A 92 3.07 3.87 2.55
C GLU A 92 2.30 3.14 3.66
N LEU A 93 1.62 2.02 3.36
CA LEU A 93 0.77 1.31 4.31
C LEU A 93 1.48 0.93 5.61
N PRO A 94 2.71 0.36 5.60
CA PRO A 94 3.42 0.03 6.82
C PRO A 94 3.74 1.27 7.68
N ILE A 95 4.04 2.40 7.03
CA ILE A 95 4.39 3.65 7.73
C ILE A 95 3.13 4.22 8.37
N PHE A 96 2.04 4.36 7.62
CA PHE A 96 0.78 4.85 8.17
C PHE A 96 0.23 3.94 9.27
N ALA A 97 0.37 2.62 9.15
CA ALA A 97 -0.04 1.68 10.20
C ALA A 97 0.76 1.87 11.48
N LYS A 98 2.09 2.02 11.37
CA LYS A 98 3.00 2.26 12.50
C LYS A 98 2.72 3.59 13.22
N TYR A 99 2.47 4.66 12.45
CA TYR A 99 2.31 6.02 12.99
C TYR A 99 0.84 6.46 13.07
N LYS A 100 -0.13 5.56 12.87
CA LYS A 100 -1.56 5.86 12.89
C LYS A 100 -1.98 6.63 14.13
N GLU A 101 -1.71 6.08 15.30
CA GLU A 101 -2.11 6.68 16.59
C GLU A 101 -1.46 8.06 16.80
N GLU A 102 -0.23 8.24 16.37
CA GLU A 102 0.47 9.52 16.45
C GLU A 102 -0.18 10.56 15.55
N ILE A 103 -0.47 10.22 14.31
CA ILE A 103 -1.11 11.11 13.35
C ILE A 103 -2.51 11.49 13.85
N GLU A 104 -3.32 10.51 14.24
CA GLU A 104 -4.69 10.73 14.71
C GLU A 104 -4.72 11.59 15.97
N ARG A 105 -3.83 11.32 16.94
CA ARG A 105 -3.73 12.09 18.19
C ARG A 105 -3.32 13.54 17.96
N ASN A 106 -2.37 13.79 17.05
CA ASN A 106 -1.85 15.14 16.78
C ASN A 106 -2.77 15.97 15.91
N THR A 107 -3.58 15.34 15.06
CA THR A 107 -4.37 16.04 14.03
C THR A 107 -5.88 15.98 14.25
N GLY A 108 -6.36 14.98 14.96
CA GLY A 108 -7.79 14.65 15.06
C GLY A 108 -8.38 14.10 13.76
N ALA A 109 -7.56 13.82 12.75
CA ALA A 109 -7.97 13.14 11.52
C ALA A 109 -8.01 11.63 11.73
N ILE A 110 -8.86 10.92 11.01
CA ILE A 110 -8.91 9.46 10.96
C ILE A 110 -8.00 8.99 9.82
N VAL A 111 -7.10 8.05 10.08
CA VAL A 111 -6.26 7.43 9.05
C VAL A 111 -6.86 6.09 8.64
N MET A 112 -7.26 5.98 7.38
CA MET A 112 -7.86 4.77 6.79
C MET A 112 -6.77 3.77 6.42
N VAL A 113 -6.28 3.08 7.44
CA VAL A 113 -5.30 1.99 7.32
C VAL A 113 -5.61 0.92 8.38
N SER A 114 -5.34 -0.33 8.05
CA SER A 114 -5.43 -1.45 9.00
C SER A 114 -4.32 -1.38 10.06
N SER A 115 -4.44 -2.19 11.11
CA SER A 115 -3.38 -2.32 12.13
C SER A 115 -2.08 -2.86 11.52
N SER A 116 -0.96 -2.61 12.21
CA SER A 116 0.36 -3.05 11.73
C SER A 116 0.44 -4.55 11.49
N ASP A 117 -0.17 -5.36 12.39
CA ASP A 117 -0.18 -6.83 12.26
C ASP A 117 -0.92 -7.29 10.99
N VAL A 118 -2.05 -6.63 10.65
CA VAL A 118 -2.80 -6.94 9.43
C VAL A 118 -1.99 -6.55 8.18
N ILE A 119 -1.34 -5.38 8.22
CA ILE A 119 -0.49 -4.93 7.11
C ILE A 119 0.72 -5.87 6.94
N GLU A 120 1.37 -6.30 8.03
CA GLU A 120 2.50 -7.22 7.97
C GLU A 120 2.10 -8.57 7.33
N ILE A 121 0.98 -9.15 7.76
CA ILE A 121 0.45 -10.40 7.19
C ILE A 121 0.10 -10.22 5.71
N ALA A 122 -0.55 -9.12 5.35
CA ALA A 122 -1.01 -8.88 3.98
C ALA A 122 0.14 -8.56 3.00
N ASP A 123 1.19 -7.89 3.46
CA ASP A 123 2.35 -7.52 2.64
C ASP A 123 3.28 -8.71 2.36
N ASP A 124 3.34 -9.70 3.26
CA ASP A 124 4.16 -10.89 3.12
C ASP A 124 3.35 -12.10 2.66
N LYS A 125 3.64 -12.59 1.45
CA LYS A 125 2.90 -13.69 0.81
C LYS A 125 3.00 -15.02 1.57
N PHE A 126 4.08 -15.23 2.34
CA PHE A 126 4.21 -16.42 3.16
C PHE A 126 3.41 -16.29 4.47
N LEU A 127 3.45 -15.13 5.12
CA LEU A 127 2.60 -14.88 6.29
C LEU A 127 1.11 -14.93 5.92
N THR A 128 0.72 -14.43 4.74
CA THR A 128 -0.65 -14.58 4.22
C THR A 128 -1.02 -16.06 4.09
N TYR A 129 -0.13 -16.90 3.54
CA TYR A 129 -0.37 -18.35 3.46
C TYR A 129 -0.55 -18.97 4.84
N GLU A 130 0.35 -18.67 5.79
CA GLU A 130 0.26 -19.20 7.15
C GLU A 130 -1.03 -18.79 7.83
N PHE A 131 -1.42 -17.52 7.70
CA PHE A 131 -2.70 -17.01 8.22
C PHE A 131 -3.91 -17.76 7.64
N LEU A 132 -3.96 -17.95 6.33
CA LEU A 132 -5.05 -18.69 5.68
C LEU A 132 -5.09 -20.14 6.15
N LYS A 133 -3.94 -20.81 6.26
CA LYS A 133 -3.81 -22.18 6.73
C LYS A 133 -4.27 -22.33 8.18
N GLN A 134 -3.84 -21.45 9.08
CA GLN A 134 -4.19 -21.48 10.50
C GLN A 134 -5.69 -21.26 10.72
N ASN A 135 -6.34 -20.50 9.83
CA ASN A 135 -7.78 -20.23 9.89
C ASN A 135 -8.63 -21.20 9.05
N ALA A 136 -8.07 -22.30 8.57
CA ALA A 136 -8.73 -23.31 7.74
C ALA A 136 -9.40 -22.73 6.47
N LEU A 137 -8.83 -21.66 5.92
CA LEU A 137 -9.27 -21.03 4.68
C LEU A 137 -8.56 -21.68 3.48
N LEU A 138 -9.20 -21.62 2.31
CA LEU A 138 -8.60 -22.13 1.07
C LEU A 138 -7.33 -21.32 0.73
N HIS A 139 -6.26 -22.02 0.45
CA HIS A 139 -4.95 -21.43 0.13
C HIS A 139 -4.18 -22.30 -0.85
N PRO A 140 -3.32 -21.73 -1.71
CA PRO A 140 -2.40 -22.51 -2.50
C PRO A 140 -1.32 -23.11 -1.58
N GLN A 141 -0.84 -24.30 -1.89
CA GLN A 141 0.31 -24.86 -1.20
C GLN A 141 1.54 -23.97 -1.44
N THR A 142 2.18 -23.55 -0.37
CA THR A 142 3.27 -22.56 -0.42
C THR A 142 4.45 -23.06 0.41
N TYR A 143 5.65 -22.88 -0.11
CA TYR A 143 6.91 -23.33 0.50
C TYR A 143 7.89 -22.18 0.58
N LEU A 144 8.74 -22.19 1.59
CA LEU A 144 9.99 -21.44 1.57
C LEU A 144 11.08 -22.25 0.85
N PRO A 145 12.12 -21.59 0.33
CA PRO A 145 13.20 -22.29 -0.40
C PRO A 145 13.81 -23.45 0.35
N ASN A 146 13.99 -23.30 1.69
CA ASN A 146 14.62 -24.31 2.52
C ASN A 146 13.71 -25.52 2.84
N ASP A 147 12.39 -25.38 2.58
CA ASP A 147 11.39 -26.40 2.87
C ASP A 147 10.95 -27.17 1.61
N LEU A 148 11.64 -26.93 0.48
CA LEU A 148 11.31 -27.56 -0.79
C LEU A 148 11.77 -29.01 -0.82
N ASP A 149 10.81 -29.92 -0.98
CA ASP A 149 11.05 -31.31 -1.38
C ASP A 149 10.94 -31.43 -2.89
N TYR A 150 12.06 -31.35 -3.58
CA TYR A 150 12.15 -31.34 -5.04
C TYR A 150 11.55 -32.59 -5.70
N ASP A 151 11.53 -33.73 -5.01
CA ASP A 151 11.01 -35.00 -5.54
C ASP A 151 9.47 -35.04 -5.52
N ASN A 152 8.85 -34.21 -4.68
CA ASN A 152 7.39 -34.18 -4.47
C ASN A 152 6.72 -32.87 -4.89
N LEU A 153 7.36 -32.07 -5.76
CA LEU A 153 6.77 -30.84 -6.28
C LEU A 153 5.74 -31.11 -7.36
N ASN A 154 4.57 -30.46 -7.22
CA ASN A 154 3.53 -30.47 -8.25
C ASN A 154 3.68 -29.26 -9.17
N PHE A 155 3.86 -29.49 -10.46
CA PHE A 155 3.99 -28.43 -11.46
C PHE A 155 2.66 -28.17 -12.18
N PRO A 156 2.43 -26.93 -12.68
CA PRO A 156 3.34 -25.77 -12.65
C PRO A 156 3.42 -25.08 -11.28
N LEU A 157 4.58 -24.49 -10.99
CA LEU A 157 4.82 -23.68 -9.81
C LEU A 157 4.91 -22.20 -10.14
N ILE A 158 4.63 -21.35 -9.16
CA ILE A 158 4.92 -19.91 -9.21
C ILE A 158 6.00 -19.60 -8.16
N VAL A 159 7.15 -19.13 -8.64
CA VAL A 159 8.22 -18.58 -7.80
C VAL A 159 8.04 -17.06 -7.75
N LYS A 160 8.07 -16.51 -6.54
CA LYS A 160 7.83 -15.06 -6.34
C LYS A 160 8.52 -14.56 -5.06
N PRO A 161 8.93 -13.30 -5.01
CA PRO A 161 9.41 -12.69 -3.76
C PRO A 161 8.32 -12.69 -2.68
N ARG A 162 8.69 -12.86 -1.42
CA ARG A 162 7.78 -12.76 -0.27
C ARG A 162 7.09 -11.40 -0.25
N LYS A 163 7.88 -10.33 -0.37
CA LYS A 163 7.41 -8.94 -0.46
C LYS A 163 7.66 -8.39 -1.86
N GLY A 164 6.86 -7.45 -2.30
CA GLY A 164 6.97 -6.81 -3.60
C GLY A 164 5.64 -6.71 -4.34
N ALA A 165 5.63 -5.82 -5.33
CA ALA A 165 4.46 -5.45 -6.12
C ALA A 165 4.73 -5.56 -7.63
N ARG A 166 3.71 -5.31 -8.47
CA ARG A 166 3.79 -5.20 -9.93
C ARG A 166 4.33 -6.45 -10.65
N SER A 167 4.18 -7.62 -10.04
CA SER A 167 4.68 -8.91 -10.58
C SER A 167 6.20 -8.95 -10.84
N ILE A 168 6.98 -8.05 -10.24
CA ILE A 168 8.44 -8.07 -10.34
C ILE A 168 8.95 -9.33 -9.64
N GLY A 169 9.82 -10.09 -10.31
CA GLY A 169 10.40 -11.34 -9.77
C GLY A 169 9.39 -12.50 -9.68
N VAL A 170 8.25 -12.43 -10.37
CA VAL A 170 7.28 -13.53 -10.44
C VAL A 170 7.56 -14.38 -11.67
N HIS A 171 7.81 -15.69 -11.47
CA HIS A 171 8.13 -16.64 -12.52
C HIS A 171 7.23 -17.87 -12.44
N LYS A 172 6.76 -18.34 -13.60
CA LYS A 172 6.07 -19.62 -13.72
C LYS A 172 7.10 -20.69 -14.12
N VAL A 173 7.17 -21.75 -13.34
CA VAL A 173 8.05 -22.90 -13.57
C VAL A 173 7.19 -24.11 -13.94
N ASN A 174 7.38 -24.68 -15.14
CA ASN A 174 6.56 -25.77 -15.65
C ASN A 174 7.14 -27.16 -15.33
N SER A 175 8.47 -27.27 -15.11
CA SER A 175 9.14 -28.51 -14.73
C SER A 175 10.54 -28.21 -14.19
N LEU A 176 11.16 -29.16 -13.48
CA LEU A 176 12.54 -29.04 -12.97
C LEU A 176 13.61 -29.02 -14.09
N HIS A 177 13.30 -29.47 -15.29
CA HIS A 177 14.30 -29.68 -16.35
C HIS A 177 14.30 -28.61 -17.45
N HIS A 178 13.31 -27.72 -17.48
CA HIS A 178 13.13 -26.79 -18.60
C HIS A 178 13.24 -25.31 -18.27
N ASP A 179 13.06 -24.97 -17.03
CA ASP A 179 13.17 -23.57 -16.61
C ASP A 179 14.40 -23.43 -15.71
N LEU A 180 15.18 -22.40 -15.96
CA LEU A 180 16.35 -21.96 -15.21
C LEU A 180 16.31 -22.44 -13.76
N ASP A 181 17.38 -23.08 -13.35
CA ASP A 181 17.55 -23.73 -12.05
C ASP A 181 16.83 -22.91 -10.96
N ILE A 182 15.73 -23.46 -10.41
CA ILE A 182 15.02 -22.82 -9.27
C ILE A 182 16.02 -22.31 -8.24
N LYS A 183 17.18 -22.97 -8.12
CA LYS A 183 18.29 -22.56 -7.27
C LYS A 183 18.94 -21.23 -7.66
N GLU A 184 18.82 -20.76 -8.89
CA GLU A 184 19.28 -19.42 -9.30
C GLU A 184 18.34 -18.30 -8.88
N PHE A 185 17.04 -18.59 -8.81
CA PHE A 185 16.04 -17.63 -8.33
C PHE A 185 15.95 -17.56 -6.80
N LEU A 186 16.54 -18.50 -6.09
CA LEU A 186 16.47 -18.61 -4.63
C LEU A 186 17.76 -18.11 -3.94
N LYS A 187 18.72 -17.58 -4.71
CA LYS A 187 19.90 -16.88 -4.19
C LYS A 187 19.62 -15.40 -4.01
#